data_4fd04155776cad1e2da719200fe6035f
#
_entry.id   4fd04155776cad1e2da719200fe6035f
#
_cell.length_a   1.000
_cell.length_b   1.000
_cell.length_c   1.000
_cell.angle_alpha   90.00
_cell.angle_beta   90.00
_cell.angle_gamma   90.00
#
_symmetry.space_group_name_H-M   'P 1'
#
loop_
_entity.id
_entity.type
_entity.pdbx_description
1 polymer ?
#
loop_
_entity_poly.entity_id
_entity_poly.type
_entity_poly.pdbx_seq_one_letter_code
_entity_poly.pdbx_strand_id
1 'polypeptide(L)'
;MDALELCNKINMEAESLADSGFPLEVFPQKMQSIIIDMVVHGNFKVDYVAMSMLSAASAALGNTYRIHVKQDWDTNAALYIILVGRPGMGKTPPLQLAYKPIREYERKLFDKFCYELDLYEAACATKESGSKEMKKPILKRVTLDDFTLEALVLEHYNNLRGIAINYDEILGLLANTDRYGKNPMLERLLSIWSGCHLENTRVKNDRPQRVEEPCVNIIGTTQTKRMKELMASKFMDTGFLDRILVVYPKSKKVPHWLDEEDGHVRQSEASRKWADIIGKIFGLDYARCNDTNECCPNILYMDKDAHSLFFGWWNRNVDAINAIEDDEDVETRVMKHNTHVARIALLLQALRLSLIHI
;
A
#
# COMPACT_ATOMS: atom_id res chain seq x y z
N MET A 1 -32.25 -17.00 -14.49
CA MET A 1 -32.05 -15.60 -14.97
C MET A 1 -32.31 -15.57 -16.45
N ASP A 2 -33.28 -14.78 -16.89
CA ASP A 2 -33.62 -14.61 -18.30
C ASP A 2 -32.46 -13.84 -19.00
N ALA A 3 -32.27 -14.11 -20.30
CA ALA A 3 -31.24 -13.42 -21.11
C ALA A 3 -31.40 -11.90 -21.08
N LEU A 4 -32.63 -11.41 -20.97
CA LEU A 4 -32.94 -9.99 -20.86
C LEU A 4 -32.53 -9.40 -19.53
N GLU A 5 -32.68 -10.12 -18.42
CA GLU A 5 -32.21 -9.73 -17.07
C GLU A 5 -30.69 -9.68 -17.04
N LEU A 6 -30.01 -10.65 -17.66
CA LEU A 6 -28.55 -10.68 -17.76
C LEU A 6 -28.03 -9.50 -18.59
N CYS A 7 -28.63 -9.18 -19.72
CA CYS A 7 -28.28 -8.02 -20.55
C CYS A 7 -28.50 -6.69 -19.80
N ASN A 8 -29.62 -6.54 -19.10
CA ASN A 8 -29.91 -5.35 -18.31
C ASN A 8 -28.90 -5.19 -17.14
N LYS A 9 -28.53 -6.30 -16.51
CA LYS A 9 -27.53 -6.31 -15.44
C LYS A 9 -26.16 -5.90 -15.96
N ILE A 10 -25.68 -6.49 -17.07
CA ILE A 10 -24.42 -6.13 -17.71
C ILE A 10 -24.40 -4.65 -18.12
N ASN A 11 -25.52 -4.12 -18.64
CA ASN A 11 -25.63 -2.71 -19.02
C ASN A 11 -25.58 -1.79 -17.80
N MET A 12 -26.27 -2.10 -16.70
CA MET A 12 -26.22 -1.34 -15.46
C MET A 12 -24.81 -1.38 -14.82
N GLU A 13 -24.12 -2.51 -14.91
CA GLU A 13 -22.75 -2.69 -14.44
C GLU A 13 -21.77 -1.85 -15.27
N ALA A 14 -21.91 -1.88 -16.60
CA ALA A 14 -21.10 -1.08 -17.52
C ALA A 14 -21.34 0.43 -17.32
N GLU A 15 -22.59 0.85 -17.11
CA GLU A 15 -22.93 2.25 -16.80
C GLU A 15 -22.34 2.70 -15.46
N SER A 16 -22.39 1.84 -14.43
CA SER A 16 -21.80 2.15 -13.11
C SER A 16 -20.28 2.29 -13.17
N LEU A 17 -19.61 1.48 -13.96
CA LEU A 17 -18.15 1.55 -14.18
C LEU A 17 -17.79 2.75 -15.07
N ALA A 18 -18.54 3.01 -16.14
CA ALA A 18 -18.33 4.15 -17.03
C ALA A 18 -18.55 5.49 -16.32
N ASP A 19 -19.56 5.59 -15.46
CA ASP A 19 -19.84 6.79 -14.66
C ASP A 19 -18.76 7.12 -13.59
N SER A 20 -17.95 6.13 -13.22
CA SER A 20 -16.90 6.35 -12.20
C SER A 20 -15.76 7.23 -12.72
N GLY A 21 -15.45 7.11 -14.02
CA GLY A 21 -14.26 7.71 -14.63
C GLY A 21 -12.94 7.21 -14.05
N PHE A 22 -12.96 6.06 -13.34
CA PHE A 22 -11.76 5.41 -12.86
C PHE A 22 -11.08 4.66 -14.00
N PRO A 23 -9.76 4.84 -14.24
CA PRO A 23 -9.05 4.25 -15.39
C PRO A 23 -8.73 2.77 -15.13
N LEU A 24 -9.77 1.91 -15.12
CA LEU A 24 -9.62 0.49 -14.82
C LEU A 24 -8.76 -0.25 -15.87
N GLU A 25 -8.72 0.27 -17.09
CA GLU A 25 -7.94 -0.25 -18.22
C GLU A 25 -6.42 -0.25 -18.01
N VAL A 26 -5.91 0.52 -17.05
CA VAL A 26 -4.47 0.51 -16.73
C VAL A 26 -4.04 -0.77 -16.01
N PHE A 27 -5.00 -1.47 -15.40
CA PHE A 27 -4.72 -2.74 -14.74
C PHE A 27 -4.60 -3.89 -15.75
N PRO A 28 -3.79 -4.93 -15.47
CA PRO A 28 -3.77 -6.14 -16.27
C PRO A 28 -5.18 -6.74 -16.40
N GLN A 29 -5.53 -7.27 -17.57
CA GLN A 29 -6.90 -7.74 -17.89
C GLN A 29 -7.49 -8.70 -16.84
N LYS A 30 -6.69 -9.65 -16.33
CA LYS A 30 -7.15 -10.55 -15.25
C LYS A 30 -7.45 -9.80 -13.95
N MET A 31 -6.71 -8.73 -13.66
CA MET A 31 -7.00 -7.88 -12.50
C MET A 31 -8.28 -7.08 -12.69
N GLN A 32 -8.51 -6.56 -13.90
CA GLN A 32 -9.77 -5.88 -14.23
C GLN A 32 -10.96 -6.79 -13.92
N SER A 33 -10.93 -8.06 -14.36
CA SER A 33 -12.01 -9.02 -14.09
C SER A 33 -12.22 -9.25 -12.58
N ILE A 34 -11.13 -9.40 -11.80
CA ILE A 34 -11.23 -9.57 -10.35
C ILE A 34 -11.84 -8.33 -9.68
N ILE A 35 -11.40 -7.13 -10.09
CA ILE A 35 -11.92 -5.86 -9.56
C ILE A 35 -13.41 -5.73 -9.90
N ILE A 36 -13.81 -6.01 -11.15
CA ILE A 36 -15.21 -5.97 -11.59
C ILE A 36 -16.06 -6.94 -10.76
N ASP A 37 -15.63 -8.20 -10.61
CA ASP A 37 -16.36 -9.18 -9.80
C ASP A 37 -16.53 -8.70 -8.35
N MET A 38 -15.50 -8.10 -7.75
CA MET A 38 -15.61 -7.54 -6.40
C MET A 38 -16.54 -6.31 -6.32
N VAL A 39 -16.50 -5.44 -7.33
CA VAL A 39 -17.36 -4.25 -7.40
C VAL A 39 -18.81 -4.65 -7.52
N VAL A 40 -19.12 -5.54 -8.46
CA VAL A 40 -20.49 -5.96 -8.79
C VAL A 40 -21.12 -6.76 -7.65
N HIS A 41 -20.44 -7.84 -7.23
CA HIS A 41 -21.00 -8.76 -6.24
C HIS A 41 -20.81 -8.30 -4.78
N GLY A 42 -19.88 -7.36 -4.53
CA GLY A 42 -19.68 -6.73 -3.23
C GLY A 42 -20.46 -5.42 -3.06
N ASN A 43 -21.05 -4.91 -4.13
CA ASN A 43 -21.72 -3.61 -4.12
C ASN A 43 -20.80 -2.44 -3.74
N PHE A 44 -19.54 -2.48 -4.20
CA PHE A 44 -18.51 -1.53 -3.85
C PHE A 44 -18.29 -0.48 -4.94
N LYS A 45 -17.64 0.61 -4.59
CA LYS A 45 -17.12 1.57 -5.56
C LYS A 45 -15.81 1.06 -6.15
N VAL A 46 -15.68 1.14 -7.48
CA VAL A 46 -14.48 0.69 -8.20
C VAL A 46 -13.22 1.37 -7.69
N ASP A 47 -13.30 2.68 -7.44
CA ASP A 47 -12.18 3.48 -6.89
C ASP A 47 -11.67 2.89 -5.57
N TYR A 48 -12.58 2.55 -4.63
CA TYR A 48 -12.18 1.98 -3.35
C TYR A 48 -11.60 0.57 -3.49
N VAL A 49 -12.19 -0.28 -4.33
CA VAL A 49 -11.68 -1.64 -4.57
C VAL A 49 -10.31 -1.59 -5.19
N ALA A 50 -10.17 -0.91 -6.33
CA ALA A 50 -8.92 -0.87 -7.10
C ALA A 50 -7.76 -0.27 -6.29
N MET A 51 -7.99 0.85 -5.60
CA MET A 51 -6.94 1.50 -4.82
C MET A 51 -6.59 0.75 -3.54
N SER A 52 -7.56 0.06 -2.91
CA SER A 52 -7.28 -0.84 -1.78
C SER A 52 -6.45 -2.05 -2.21
N MET A 53 -6.75 -2.64 -3.37
CA MET A 53 -5.97 -3.75 -3.93
C MET A 53 -4.57 -3.30 -4.33
N LEU A 54 -4.42 -2.11 -4.91
CA LEU A 54 -3.11 -1.55 -5.25
C LEU A 54 -2.27 -1.31 -3.98
N SER A 55 -2.88 -0.80 -2.91
CA SER A 55 -2.24 -0.66 -1.59
C SER A 55 -1.81 -1.99 -1.00
N ALA A 56 -2.67 -3.02 -1.06
CA ALA A 56 -2.33 -4.35 -0.56
C ALA A 56 -1.21 -5.01 -1.38
N ALA A 57 -1.20 -4.84 -2.72
CA ALA A 57 -0.09 -5.27 -3.56
C ALA A 57 1.23 -4.56 -3.20
N SER A 58 1.16 -3.25 -2.93
CA SER A 58 2.28 -2.45 -2.46
C SER A 58 2.85 -2.97 -1.13
N ALA A 59 1.98 -3.28 -0.17
CA ALA A 59 2.37 -3.87 1.11
C ALA A 59 3.02 -5.26 0.95
N ALA A 60 2.50 -6.09 0.05
CA ALA A 60 3.03 -7.41 -0.23
C ALA A 60 4.38 -7.37 -0.98
N LEU A 61 4.54 -6.47 -1.94
CA LEU A 61 5.80 -6.27 -2.69
C LEU A 61 6.86 -5.65 -1.78
N GLY A 62 6.47 -4.59 -1.07
CA GLY A 62 7.37 -3.88 -0.17
C GLY A 62 8.63 -3.40 -0.89
N ASN A 63 9.77 -3.66 -0.23
CA ASN A 63 11.10 -3.25 -0.70
C ASN A 63 11.86 -4.36 -1.47
N THR A 64 11.20 -5.45 -1.86
CA THR A 64 11.85 -6.55 -2.61
C THR A 64 12.22 -6.13 -4.03
N TYR A 65 11.45 -5.21 -4.60
CA TYR A 65 11.69 -4.63 -5.91
C TYR A 65 11.64 -3.10 -5.87
N ARG A 66 12.49 -2.48 -6.68
CA ARG A 66 12.53 -1.03 -6.92
C ARG A 66 12.55 -0.77 -8.41
N ILE A 67 12.09 0.39 -8.82
CA ILE A 67 12.22 0.86 -10.19
C ILE A 67 13.32 1.92 -10.25
N HIS A 68 14.26 1.72 -11.18
CA HIS A 68 15.25 2.73 -11.55
C HIS A 68 14.58 3.79 -12.42
N VAL A 69 14.59 5.04 -11.97
CA VAL A 69 13.97 6.15 -12.68
C VAL A 69 15.00 6.93 -13.48
N LYS A 70 16.10 7.32 -12.85
CA LYS A 70 17.24 8.00 -13.45
C LYS A 70 18.46 7.83 -12.57
N GLN A 71 19.62 8.34 -13.03
CA GLN A 71 20.86 8.31 -12.25
C GLN A 71 20.63 8.74 -10.80
N ASP A 72 21.09 7.92 -9.87
CA ASP A 72 20.98 8.11 -8.41
C ASP A 72 19.54 8.19 -7.87
N TRP A 73 18.53 7.72 -8.63
CA TRP A 73 17.17 7.68 -8.15
C TRP A 73 16.46 6.37 -8.48
N ASP A 74 16.41 5.53 -7.46
CA ASP A 74 15.56 4.34 -7.39
C ASP A 74 14.40 4.58 -6.41
N THR A 75 13.22 4.09 -6.71
CA THR A 75 12.09 4.18 -5.78
C THR A 75 11.41 2.84 -5.57
N ASN A 76 10.93 2.63 -4.34
CA ASN A 76 10.13 1.46 -3.97
C ASN A 76 8.65 1.66 -4.32
N ALA A 77 7.81 0.66 -4.01
CA ALA A 77 6.39 0.66 -4.32
C ALA A 77 5.50 1.39 -3.29
N ALA A 78 6.07 2.06 -2.28
CA ALA A 78 5.29 2.65 -1.18
C ALA A 78 4.29 3.70 -1.66
N LEU A 79 3.02 3.55 -1.27
CA LEU A 79 1.93 4.47 -1.56
C LEU A 79 1.31 4.99 -0.27
N TYR A 80 0.93 6.28 -0.26
CA TYR A 80 0.11 6.89 0.77
C TYR A 80 -1.27 7.17 0.17
N ILE A 81 -2.30 6.52 0.70
CA ILE A 81 -3.66 6.54 0.13
C ILE A 81 -4.68 6.90 1.20
N ILE A 82 -5.59 7.80 0.88
CA ILE A 82 -6.75 8.10 1.72
C ILE A 82 -8.05 7.88 0.93
N LEU A 83 -8.89 6.97 1.43
CA LEU A 83 -10.22 6.73 0.91
C LEU A 83 -11.20 7.71 1.55
N VAL A 84 -11.72 8.64 0.78
CA VAL A 84 -12.60 9.72 1.25
C VAL A 84 -14.04 9.45 0.86
N GLY A 85 -14.98 9.56 1.80
CA GLY A 85 -16.39 9.43 1.51
C GLY A 85 -17.26 9.77 2.71
N ARG A 86 -18.57 9.96 2.48
CA ARG A 86 -19.54 10.16 3.55
C ARG A 86 -19.64 8.93 4.47
N PRO A 87 -20.13 9.06 5.71
CA PRO A 87 -20.51 7.91 6.50
C PRO A 87 -21.47 6.99 5.71
N GLY A 88 -21.32 5.68 5.83
CA GLY A 88 -22.15 4.70 5.10
C GLY A 88 -21.83 4.50 3.61
N MET A 89 -20.83 5.18 3.04
CA MET A 89 -20.42 5.00 1.62
C MET A 89 -19.64 3.71 1.33
N GLY A 90 -19.48 2.83 2.31
CA GLY A 90 -18.82 1.52 2.11
C GLY A 90 -17.33 1.61 1.79
N LYS A 91 -16.55 2.47 2.46
CA LYS A 91 -15.10 2.60 2.28
C LYS A 91 -14.32 1.42 2.88
N THR A 92 -14.68 1.03 4.10
CA THR A 92 -13.96 0.04 4.90
C THR A 92 -14.08 -1.41 4.37
N PRO A 93 -15.25 -1.91 3.90
CA PRO A 93 -15.36 -3.28 3.42
C PRO A 93 -14.43 -3.64 2.27
N PRO A 94 -14.28 -2.86 1.17
CA PRO A 94 -13.34 -3.16 0.11
C PRO A 94 -11.89 -3.12 0.58
N LEU A 95 -11.54 -2.22 1.52
CA LEU A 95 -10.22 -2.19 2.14
C LEU A 95 -9.95 -3.47 2.93
N GLN A 96 -10.91 -3.91 3.76
CA GLN A 96 -10.79 -5.15 4.52
C GLN A 96 -10.67 -6.38 3.62
N LEU A 97 -11.40 -6.41 2.50
CA LEU A 97 -11.36 -7.48 1.52
C LEU A 97 -9.99 -7.54 0.82
N ALA A 98 -9.47 -6.39 0.39
CA ALA A 98 -8.16 -6.30 -0.26
C ALA A 98 -7.01 -6.76 0.66
N TYR A 99 -7.09 -6.45 1.95
CA TYR A 99 -6.07 -6.82 2.94
C TYR A 99 -6.28 -8.20 3.59
N LYS A 100 -7.37 -8.90 3.28
CA LYS A 100 -7.62 -10.25 3.83
C LYS A 100 -6.46 -11.23 3.59
N PRO A 101 -5.88 -11.33 2.37
CA PRO A 101 -4.74 -12.24 2.15
C PRO A 101 -3.50 -11.87 2.97
N ILE A 102 -3.26 -10.58 3.23
CA ILE A 102 -2.15 -10.12 4.07
C ILE A 102 -2.35 -10.56 5.51
N ARG A 103 -3.57 -10.39 6.07
CA ARG A 103 -3.89 -10.87 7.42
C ARG A 103 -3.77 -12.39 7.56
N GLU A 104 -4.14 -13.15 6.52
CA GLU A 104 -3.95 -14.59 6.50
C GLU A 104 -2.47 -14.99 6.45
N TYR A 105 -1.65 -14.22 5.74
CA TYR A 105 -0.20 -14.39 5.73
C TYR A 105 0.41 -14.07 7.10
N GLU A 106 0.02 -12.96 7.75
CA GLU A 106 0.47 -12.60 9.09
C GLU A 106 0.09 -13.63 10.14
N ARG A 107 -1.11 -14.22 10.04
CA ARG A 107 -1.50 -15.33 10.92
C ARG A 107 -0.54 -16.51 10.81
N LYS A 108 -0.14 -16.89 9.60
CA LYS A 108 0.86 -17.95 9.40
C LYS A 108 2.23 -17.59 10.00
N LEU A 109 2.64 -16.33 9.89
CA LEU A 109 3.87 -15.86 10.53
C LEU A 109 3.77 -15.90 12.06
N PHE A 110 2.61 -15.55 12.61
CA PHE A 110 2.36 -15.63 14.04
C PHE A 110 2.35 -17.06 14.56
N ASP A 111 1.66 -17.97 13.88
CA ASP A 111 1.63 -19.40 14.23
C ASP A 111 3.04 -20.02 14.22
N LYS A 112 3.82 -19.67 13.19
CA LYS A 112 5.22 -20.07 13.09
C LYS A 112 6.07 -19.51 14.23
N PHE A 113 5.91 -18.23 14.56
CA PHE A 113 6.61 -17.59 15.68
C PHE A 113 6.30 -18.27 17.01
N CYS A 114 5.01 -18.55 17.30
CA CYS A 114 4.62 -19.25 18.53
C CYS A 114 5.29 -20.62 18.62
N TYR A 115 5.26 -21.41 17.53
CA TYR A 115 5.92 -22.71 17.50
C TYR A 115 7.44 -22.62 17.74
N GLU A 116 8.11 -21.68 17.08
CA GLU A 116 9.56 -21.45 17.27
C GLU A 116 9.89 -20.95 18.68
N LEU A 117 8.99 -20.15 19.30
CA LEU A 117 9.15 -19.66 20.66
C LEU A 117 9.05 -20.79 21.68
N ASP A 118 8.05 -21.69 21.52
CA ASP A 118 7.90 -22.88 22.38
C ASP A 118 9.15 -23.76 22.32
N LEU A 119 9.71 -23.98 21.13
CA LEU A 119 10.96 -24.73 20.96
C LEU A 119 12.16 -24.03 21.63
N TYR A 120 12.25 -22.71 21.50
CA TYR A 120 13.29 -21.92 22.15
C TYR A 120 13.19 -22.01 23.67
N GLU A 121 11.99 -21.86 24.25
CA GLU A 121 11.76 -21.94 25.70
C GLU A 121 12.07 -23.35 26.25
N ALA A 122 11.65 -24.40 25.54
CA ALA A 122 11.98 -25.77 25.88
C ALA A 122 13.51 -26.01 25.87
N ALA A 123 14.21 -25.51 24.86
CA ALA A 123 15.66 -25.62 24.77
C ALA A 123 16.39 -24.81 25.87
N CYS A 124 15.85 -23.65 26.28
CA CYS A 124 16.38 -22.88 27.39
C CYS A 124 16.19 -23.60 28.75
N ALA A 125 15.07 -24.31 28.92
CA ALA A 125 14.79 -25.06 30.15
C ALA A 125 15.68 -26.30 30.32
N THR A 126 16.17 -26.88 29.19
CA THR A 126 17.01 -28.12 29.18
C THR A 126 18.49 -27.83 29.04
N LYS A 127 18.97 -26.57 29.18
CA LYS A 127 20.38 -26.22 28.95
C LYS A 127 21.35 -26.98 29.84
N GLU A 128 22.02 -28.01 29.27
CA GLU A 128 23.31 -28.49 29.74
C GLU A 128 24.43 -27.56 29.22
N SER A 129 25.47 -27.35 30.05
CA SER A 129 26.65 -26.55 29.71
C SER A 129 27.30 -27.05 28.41
N GLY A 130 27.16 -26.27 27.31
CA GLY A 130 27.82 -26.62 26.03
C GLY A 130 26.92 -26.64 24.81
N SER A 131 25.59 -26.48 24.94
CA SER A 131 24.68 -26.47 23.79
C SER A 131 24.79 -25.13 23.02
N LYS A 132 24.74 -25.22 21.68
CA LYS A 132 24.75 -24.10 20.74
C LYS A 132 23.68 -23.08 21.12
N GLU A 133 24.03 -21.82 21.26
CA GLU A 133 23.12 -20.77 21.66
C GLU A 133 22.03 -20.57 20.60
N MET A 134 20.81 -20.99 20.91
CA MET A 134 19.65 -20.80 20.02
C MET A 134 19.23 -19.34 20.08
N LYS A 135 19.05 -18.70 18.92
CA LYS A 135 18.58 -17.30 18.86
C LYS A 135 17.09 -17.27 19.17
N LYS A 136 16.70 -16.31 20.02
CA LYS A 136 15.27 -16.06 20.29
C LYS A 136 14.56 -15.69 18.99
N PRO A 137 13.42 -16.33 18.66
CA PRO A 137 12.65 -16.00 17.47
C PRO A 137 12.11 -14.57 17.53
N ILE A 138 11.88 -13.98 16.37
CA ILE A 138 11.37 -12.61 16.20
C ILE A 138 10.08 -12.69 15.38
N LEU A 139 9.00 -12.12 15.91
CA LEU A 139 7.75 -11.97 15.16
C LEU A 139 7.94 -10.95 14.05
N LYS A 140 7.58 -11.31 12.82
CA LYS A 140 7.57 -10.41 11.68
C LYS A 140 6.14 -9.93 11.42
N ARG A 141 5.94 -8.62 11.40
CA ARG A 141 4.65 -7.99 11.06
C ARG A 141 4.74 -7.36 9.69
N VAL A 142 3.62 -7.33 8.98
CA VAL A 142 3.45 -6.63 7.70
C VAL A 142 2.60 -5.38 7.88
N THR A 143 1.61 -5.44 8.79
CA THR A 143 0.66 -4.34 9.04
C THR A 143 0.77 -3.80 10.46
N LEU A 144 0.51 -2.49 10.59
CA LEU A 144 0.34 -1.79 11.87
C LEU A 144 -0.93 -0.92 11.80
N ASP A 145 -1.69 -0.90 12.88
CA ASP A 145 -2.92 -0.11 13.04
C ASP A 145 -2.83 0.85 14.23
N ASP A 146 -2.23 0.43 15.34
CA ASP A 146 -1.95 1.28 16.50
C ASP A 146 -0.47 1.09 16.91
N PHE A 147 0.32 2.16 16.85
CA PHE A 147 1.76 2.09 17.04
C PHE A 147 2.38 3.42 17.46
N THR A 148 3.53 3.33 18.10
CA THR A 148 4.43 4.47 18.31
C THR A 148 5.51 4.51 17.22
N LEU A 149 6.24 5.62 17.12
CA LEU A 149 7.34 5.73 16.18
C LEU A 149 8.42 4.67 16.44
N GLU A 150 8.69 4.38 17.71
CA GLU A 150 9.66 3.36 18.13
C GLU A 150 9.22 1.95 17.68
N ALA A 151 7.93 1.66 17.80
CA ALA A 151 7.37 0.40 17.31
C ALA A 151 7.48 0.30 15.79
N LEU A 152 7.21 1.37 15.04
CA LEU A 152 7.38 1.40 13.59
C LEU A 152 8.83 1.08 13.19
N VAL A 153 9.81 1.68 13.87
CA VAL A 153 11.24 1.41 13.61
C VAL A 153 11.57 -0.05 13.90
N LEU A 154 11.14 -0.57 15.06
CA LEU A 154 11.41 -1.95 15.49
C LEU A 154 10.80 -2.97 14.51
N GLU A 155 9.54 -2.81 14.18
CA GLU A 155 8.84 -3.75 13.30
C GLU A 155 9.41 -3.72 11.87
N HIS A 156 9.78 -2.53 11.37
CA HIS A 156 10.42 -2.44 10.07
C HIS A 156 11.85 -3.01 10.07
N TYR A 157 12.61 -2.82 11.14
CA TYR A 157 13.92 -3.43 11.31
C TYR A 157 13.84 -4.97 11.31
N ASN A 158 12.78 -5.52 11.93
CA ASN A 158 12.51 -6.95 11.94
C ASN A 158 11.95 -7.49 10.62
N ASN A 159 11.35 -6.65 9.81
CA ASN A 159 10.80 -6.97 8.50
C ASN A 159 11.33 -6.02 7.42
N LEU A 160 12.45 -6.37 6.79
CA LEU A 160 13.08 -5.56 5.74
C LEU A 160 12.18 -5.31 4.53
N ARG A 161 11.17 -6.16 4.30
CA ARG A 161 10.18 -5.98 3.23
C ARG A 161 9.42 -4.65 3.38
N GLY A 162 9.16 -4.23 4.59
CA GLY A 162 8.47 -2.98 4.89
C GLY A 162 7.21 -3.20 5.71
N ILE A 163 6.56 -2.10 6.01
CA ILE A 163 5.38 -2.05 6.88
C ILE A 163 4.25 -1.32 6.15
N ALA A 164 3.03 -1.82 6.30
CA ALA A 164 1.82 -1.13 5.87
C ALA A 164 1.03 -0.62 7.07
N ILE A 165 0.80 0.69 7.12
CA ILE A 165 -0.07 1.32 8.10
C ILE A 165 -1.48 1.31 7.53
N ASN A 166 -2.38 0.59 8.21
CA ASN A 166 -3.79 0.50 7.83
C ASN A 166 -4.64 1.14 8.94
N TYR A 167 -5.10 2.37 8.71
CA TYR A 167 -5.74 3.18 9.73
C TYR A 167 -7.18 3.54 9.36
N ASP A 168 -8.15 3.12 10.18
CA ASP A 168 -9.56 3.45 9.92
C ASP A 168 -9.79 4.92 10.26
N GLU A 169 -9.81 5.85 10.33
CA GLU A 169 -9.87 7.30 10.52
C GLU A 169 -8.46 7.89 10.60
N ILE A 170 -7.78 7.91 9.46
CA ILE A 170 -6.36 8.33 9.34
C ILE A 170 -6.04 9.70 9.95
N LEU A 171 -7.04 10.58 10.08
CA LEU A 171 -6.84 11.88 10.72
C LEU A 171 -6.52 11.76 12.20
N GLY A 172 -6.88 10.64 12.85
CA GLY A 172 -6.46 10.34 14.22
C GLY A 172 -4.94 10.18 14.34
N LEU A 173 -4.31 9.54 13.35
CA LEU A 173 -2.85 9.42 13.27
C LEU A 173 -2.17 10.80 13.13
N LEU A 174 -2.79 11.70 12.37
CA LEU A 174 -2.25 13.03 12.09
C LEU A 174 -2.53 14.05 13.21
N ALA A 175 -3.53 13.80 14.06
CA ALA A 175 -3.92 14.71 15.13
C ALA A 175 -3.01 14.66 16.36
N ASN A 176 -2.15 13.65 16.49
CA ASN A 176 -1.24 13.48 17.63
C ASN A 176 -0.08 14.47 17.55
N THR A 177 -0.33 15.70 17.96
CA THR A 177 0.70 16.72 18.14
C THR A 177 1.29 16.68 19.55
N ASP A 178 2.59 16.94 19.67
CA ASP A 178 3.22 17.10 20.97
C ASP A 178 2.82 18.42 21.67
N ARG A 179 3.31 18.63 22.91
CA ARG A 179 3.04 19.84 23.69
C ARG A 179 3.55 21.14 23.02
N TYR A 180 4.41 21.03 22.02
CA TYR A 180 5.01 22.15 21.28
C TYR A 180 4.36 22.39 19.92
N GLY A 181 3.25 21.71 19.64
CA GLY A 181 2.54 21.81 18.35
C GLY A 181 3.24 21.11 17.18
N LYS A 182 4.27 20.30 17.46
CA LYS A 182 4.96 19.47 16.46
C LYS A 182 4.28 18.11 16.36
N ASN A 183 4.31 17.52 15.17
CA ASN A 183 3.90 16.14 14.96
C ASN A 183 5.11 15.31 14.49
N PRO A 184 5.88 14.73 15.44
CA PRO A 184 7.09 13.98 15.11
C PRO A 184 6.81 12.76 14.22
N MET A 185 5.62 12.16 14.34
CA MET A 185 5.18 11.07 13.48
C MET A 185 5.03 11.53 12.03
N LEU A 186 4.35 12.66 11.82
CA LEU A 186 4.15 13.23 10.48
C LEU A 186 5.49 13.57 9.81
N GLU A 187 6.37 14.28 10.52
CA GLU A 187 7.69 14.64 10.00
C GLU A 187 8.52 13.41 9.61
N ARG A 188 8.40 12.33 10.40
CA ARG A 188 9.09 11.09 10.11
C ARG A 188 8.48 10.37 8.90
N LEU A 189 7.16 10.34 8.76
CA LEU A 189 6.49 9.76 7.59
C LEU A 189 6.85 10.50 6.29
N LEU A 190 7.00 11.83 6.34
CA LEU A 190 7.48 12.63 5.22
C LEU A 190 8.90 12.27 4.82
N SER A 191 9.79 12.09 5.80
CA SER A 191 11.18 11.70 5.59
C SER A 191 11.28 10.28 4.99
N ILE A 192 10.51 9.33 5.51
CA ILE A 192 10.41 7.95 5.01
C ILE A 192 9.95 7.93 3.56
N TRP A 193 8.89 8.71 3.23
CA TRP A 193 8.37 8.78 1.86
C TRP A 193 9.43 9.26 0.87
N SER A 194 10.31 10.14 1.32
CA SER A 194 11.42 10.70 0.53
C SER A 194 12.66 9.79 0.51
N GLY A 195 12.61 8.59 1.12
CA GLY A 195 13.69 7.61 1.13
C GLY A 195 14.74 7.84 2.21
N CYS A 196 14.51 8.75 3.16
CA CYS A 196 15.44 8.94 4.28
C CYS A 196 15.42 7.73 5.21
N HIS A 197 16.60 7.35 5.73
CA HIS A 197 16.73 6.25 6.67
C HIS A 197 15.87 6.45 7.93
N LEU A 198 15.47 5.34 8.52
CA LEU A 198 14.66 5.29 9.74
C LEU A 198 15.50 4.72 10.87
N GLU A 199 15.65 5.48 11.95
CA GLU A 199 16.53 5.11 13.06
C GLU A 199 15.87 5.41 14.41
N ASN A 200 16.12 4.53 15.40
CA ASN A 200 15.79 4.74 16.79
C ASN A 200 17.07 4.91 17.62
N THR A 201 17.35 6.14 18.00
CA THR A 201 18.55 6.54 18.78
C THR A 201 18.28 6.64 20.28
N ARG A 202 17.11 6.27 20.78
CA ARG A 202 16.79 6.41 22.21
C ARG A 202 17.60 5.41 23.06
N VAL A 203 18.20 5.95 24.11
CA VAL A 203 19.24 5.37 24.97
C VAL A 203 18.91 4.03 25.67
N LYS A 204 17.67 3.53 25.56
CA LYS A 204 17.26 2.28 26.22
C LYS A 204 17.56 0.99 25.44
N ASN A 205 18.02 1.09 24.22
CA ASN A 205 18.35 -0.08 23.42
C ASN A 205 19.86 -0.29 23.37
N ASP A 206 20.35 -1.45 23.82
CA ASP A 206 21.76 -1.85 23.75
C ASP A 206 22.31 -1.90 22.32
N ARG A 207 21.45 -1.91 21.31
CA ARG A 207 21.80 -1.81 19.90
C ARG A 207 20.87 -0.85 19.19
N PRO A 208 21.40 0.20 18.50
CA PRO A 208 20.57 1.09 17.66
C PRO A 208 19.93 0.28 16.53
N GLN A 209 18.65 0.56 16.29
CA GLN A 209 17.90 -0.03 15.18
C GLN A 209 17.86 0.98 14.04
N ARG A 210 18.36 0.58 12.87
CA ARG A 210 18.42 1.42 11.69
C ARG A 210 17.95 0.67 10.45
N VAL A 211 17.10 1.29 9.68
CA VAL A 211 16.62 0.84 8.39
C VAL A 211 17.09 1.85 7.36
N GLU A 212 18.04 1.45 6.52
CA GLU A 212 18.67 2.35 5.54
C GLU A 212 17.68 2.77 4.46
N GLU A 213 16.87 1.84 4.01
CA GLU A 213 15.95 2.01 2.90
C GLU A 213 14.52 1.66 3.32
N PRO A 214 13.82 2.56 4.03
CA PRO A 214 12.50 2.25 4.53
C PRO A 214 11.45 2.16 3.41
N CYS A 215 10.53 1.21 3.55
CA CYS A 215 9.34 1.06 2.74
C CYS A 215 8.12 1.02 3.66
N VAL A 216 7.44 2.14 3.79
CA VAL A 216 6.22 2.25 4.61
C VAL A 216 5.08 2.66 3.71
N ASN A 217 4.06 1.81 3.66
CA ASN A 217 2.80 2.09 2.98
C ASN A 217 1.79 2.66 3.96
N ILE A 218 0.94 3.55 3.50
CA ILE A 218 -0.16 4.08 4.31
C ILE A 218 -1.44 3.96 3.51
N ILE A 219 -2.46 3.36 4.12
CA ILE A 219 -3.83 3.45 3.63
C ILE A 219 -4.76 3.69 4.79
N GLY A 220 -5.69 4.60 4.60
CA GLY A 220 -6.70 4.85 5.62
C GLY A 220 -7.99 5.39 5.02
N THR A 221 -9.00 5.46 5.87
CA THR A 221 -10.28 6.05 5.51
C THR A 221 -10.47 7.38 6.21
N THR A 222 -11.29 8.25 5.64
CA THR A 222 -11.75 9.46 6.32
C THR A 222 -13.12 9.92 5.79
N GLN A 223 -13.78 10.79 6.54
CA GLN A 223 -15.03 11.40 6.14
C GLN A 223 -14.77 12.66 5.32
N THR A 224 -15.66 12.94 4.34
CA THR A 224 -15.58 14.13 3.49
C THR A 224 -15.49 15.44 4.29
N LYS A 225 -16.21 15.54 5.42
CA LYS A 225 -16.18 16.72 6.29
C LYS A 225 -14.80 16.90 6.91
N ARG A 226 -14.24 15.82 7.47
CA ARG A 226 -12.90 15.82 8.08
C ARG A 226 -11.79 16.10 7.08
N MET A 227 -11.92 15.56 5.84
CA MET A 227 -10.96 15.89 4.77
C MET A 227 -10.93 17.37 4.45
N LYS A 228 -12.10 18.06 4.45
CA LYS A 228 -12.16 19.50 4.28
C LYS A 228 -11.48 20.28 5.42
N GLU A 229 -11.65 19.79 6.66
CA GLU A 229 -10.99 20.36 7.84
C GLU A 229 -9.46 20.19 7.73
N LEU A 230 -8.99 19.03 7.26
CA LEU A 230 -7.57 18.77 6.99
C LEU A 230 -7.01 19.73 5.95
N MET A 231 -7.69 19.89 4.83
CA MET A 231 -7.27 20.80 3.75
C MET A 231 -7.25 22.28 4.17
N ALA A 232 -8.07 22.67 5.15
CA ALA A 232 -8.09 24.03 5.70
C ALA A 232 -7.10 24.21 6.86
N SER A 233 -6.35 23.19 7.24
CA SER A 233 -5.44 23.22 8.38
C SER A 233 -3.99 23.44 7.96
N LYS A 234 -3.12 23.70 8.95
CA LYS A 234 -1.66 23.81 8.77
C LYS A 234 -0.99 22.56 8.13
N PHE A 235 -1.72 21.45 7.95
CA PHE A 235 -1.19 20.28 7.27
C PHE A 235 -0.93 20.50 5.78
N MET A 236 -1.59 21.48 5.16
CA MET A 236 -1.27 21.90 3.79
C MET A 236 0.19 22.35 3.68
N ASP A 237 0.65 23.15 4.63
CA ASP A 237 2.00 23.75 4.63
C ASP A 237 3.10 22.71 4.88
N THR A 238 2.74 21.47 5.32
CA THR A 238 3.74 20.42 5.60
C THR A 238 4.15 19.60 4.37
N GLY A 239 3.44 19.74 3.26
CA GLY A 239 3.63 18.92 2.05
C GLY A 239 3.20 17.46 2.23
N PHE A 240 2.49 17.11 3.30
CA PHE A 240 2.00 15.75 3.53
C PHE A 240 0.91 15.38 2.54
N LEU A 241 -0.03 16.29 2.30
CA LEU A 241 -1.13 16.08 1.35
C LEU A 241 -0.64 15.90 -0.08
N ASP A 242 0.48 16.53 -0.45
CA ASP A 242 1.08 16.39 -1.78
C ASP A 242 1.61 14.97 -2.06
N ARG A 243 1.85 14.20 -0.98
CA ARG A 243 2.32 12.82 -1.03
C ARG A 243 1.21 11.78 -0.94
N ILE A 244 -0.05 12.24 -0.87
CA ILE A 244 -1.20 11.36 -0.68
C ILE A 244 -2.02 11.26 -1.97
N LEU A 245 -2.36 10.05 -2.34
CA LEU A 245 -3.37 9.74 -3.33
C LEU A 245 -4.74 9.78 -2.66
N VAL A 246 -5.49 10.85 -2.93
CA VAL A 246 -6.85 11.03 -2.41
C VAL A 246 -7.84 10.34 -3.33
N VAL A 247 -8.53 9.34 -2.81
CA VAL A 247 -9.53 8.55 -3.53
C VAL A 247 -10.93 9.04 -3.17
N TYR A 248 -11.57 9.74 -4.10
CA TYR A 248 -12.89 10.31 -3.90
C TYR A 248 -13.78 9.98 -5.09
N PRO A 249 -14.64 8.95 -4.99
CA PRO A 249 -15.50 8.53 -6.09
C PRO A 249 -16.43 9.63 -6.56
N LYS A 250 -16.55 9.81 -7.87
CA LYS A 250 -17.47 10.79 -8.48
C LYS A 250 -18.92 10.48 -8.14
N SER A 251 -19.31 9.21 -8.25
CA SER A 251 -20.67 8.75 -7.95
C SER A 251 -20.91 8.72 -6.45
N LYS A 252 -21.91 9.47 -5.99
CA LYS A 252 -22.37 9.52 -4.59
C LYS A 252 -23.56 8.58 -4.32
N LYS A 253 -24.04 7.87 -5.33
CA LYS A 253 -25.14 6.93 -5.20
C LYS A 253 -24.70 5.74 -4.35
N VAL A 254 -25.54 5.33 -3.42
CA VAL A 254 -25.39 4.07 -2.69
C VAL A 254 -26.05 2.99 -3.55
N PRO A 255 -25.37 1.92 -3.91
CA PRO A 255 -25.98 0.86 -4.72
C PRO A 255 -27.06 0.11 -3.93
N HIS A 256 -28.06 -0.43 -4.60
CA HIS A 256 -29.05 -1.33 -4.00
C HIS A 256 -28.40 -2.68 -3.67
N TRP A 257 -28.84 -3.29 -2.58
CA TRP A 257 -28.45 -4.66 -2.29
C TRP A 257 -29.09 -5.60 -3.31
N LEU A 258 -28.27 -6.49 -3.86
CA LEU A 258 -28.73 -7.55 -4.75
C LEU A 258 -28.86 -8.82 -3.89
N ASP A 259 -30.07 -9.38 -3.85
CA ASP A 259 -30.35 -10.64 -3.15
C ASP A 259 -30.05 -11.80 -4.12
N GLU A 260 -28.77 -12.17 -4.23
CA GLU A 260 -28.33 -13.23 -5.14
C GLU A 260 -27.35 -14.19 -4.47
N GLU A 261 -27.71 -15.46 -4.36
CA GLU A 261 -26.80 -16.53 -3.93
C GLU A 261 -25.57 -16.64 -4.84
N ASP A 262 -25.75 -16.45 -6.16
CA ASP A 262 -24.66 -16.46 -7.15
C ASP A 262 -23.62 -15.35 -6.93
N GLY A 263 -24.02 -14.21 -6.39
CA GLY A 263 -23.14 -13.09 -6.08
C GLY A 263 -22.07 -13.47 -5.03
N HIS A 264 -22.45 -14.20 -4.00
CA HIS A 264 -21.55 -14.65 -2.96
C HIS A 264 -20.49 -15.64 -3.47
N VAL A 265 -20.86 -16.52 -4.38
CA VAL A 265 -19.95 -17.50 -5.00
C VAL A 265 -18.89 -16.77 -5.84
N ARG A 266 -19.29 -15.83 -6.69
CA ARG A 266 -18.36 -15.07 -7.53
C ARG A 266 -17.44 -14.16 -6.73
N GLN A 267 -17.95 -13.49 -5.71
CA GLN A 267 -17.12 -12.70 -4.79
C GLN A 267 -16.09 -13.57 -4.06
N SER A 268 -16.46 -14.79 -3.67
CA SER A 268 -15.56 -15.76 -3.06
C SER A 268 -14.46 -16.21 -4.03
N GLU A 269 -14.80 -16.42 -5.29
CA GLU A 269 -13.85 -16.79 -6.35
C GLU A 269 -12.88 -15.64 -6.66
N ALA A 270 -13.37 -14.42 -6.80
CA ALA A 270 -12.54 -13.23 -6.99
C ALA A 270 -11.58 -13.02 -5.81
N SER A 271 -12.06 -13.22 -4.57
CA SER A 271 -11.25 -13.15 -3.35
C SER A 271 -10.16 -14.21 -3.32
N ARG A 272 -10.44 -15.42 -3.78
CA ARG A 272 -9.43 -16.50 -3.88
C ARG A 272 -8.37 -16.17 -4.92
N LYS A 273 -8.78 -15.75 -6.14
CA LYS A 273 -7.84 -15.30 -7.18
C LYS A 273 -6.94 -14.16 -6.69
N TRP A 274 -7.51 -13.22 -5.93
CA TRP A 274 -6.73 -12.15 -5.31
C TRP A 274 -5.74 -12.68 -4.28
N ALA A 275 -6.16 -13.62 -3.43
CA ALA A 275 -5.27 -14.22 -2.44
C ALA A 275 -4.09 -14.96 -3.10
N ASP A 276 -4.32 -15.63 -4.22
CA ASP A 276 -3.27 -16.30 -5.00
C ASP A 276 -2.26 -15.29 -5.57
N ILE A 277 -2.74 -14.15 -6.09
CA ILE A 277 -1.87 -13.06 -6.59
C ILE A 277 -1.01 -12.50 -5.46
N ILE A 278 -1.60 -12.15 -4.33
CA ILE A 278 -0.85 -11.63 -3.16
C ILE A 278 0.14 -12.69 -2.65
N GLY A 279 -0.26 -13.97 -2.61
CA GLY A 279 0.64 -15.06 -2.24
C GLY A 279 1.87 -15.16 -3.14
N LYS A 280 1.70 -14.98 -4.46
CA LYS A 280 2.82 -14.95 -5.41
C LYS A 280 3.71 -13.73 -5.21
N ILE A 281 3.13 -12.55 -4.94
CA ILE A 281 3.91 -11.35 -4.64
C ILE A 281 4.73 -11.54 -3.35
N PHE A 282 4.17 -12.15 -2.30
CA PHE A 282 4.94 -12.51 -1.10
C PHE A 282 6.05 -13.54 -1.37
N GLY A 283 5.88 -14.39 -2.39
CA GLY A 283 6.91 -15.33 -2.85
C GLY A 283 8.08 -14.69 -3.59
N LEU A 284 8.02 -13.41 -3.93
CA LEU A 284 9.13 -12.68 -4.53
C LEU A 284 10.19 -12.38 -3.46
N ASP A 285 11.43 -12.81 -3.69
CA ASP A 285 12.53 -12.65 -2.76
C ASP A 285 13.45 -11.49 -3.14
N TYR A 286 14.26 -11.08 -2.18
CA TYR A 286 15.36 -10.15 -2.39
C TYR A 286 16.44 -10.76 -3.28
N ALA A 287 17.16 -9.91 -4.00
CA ALA A 287 18.46 -10.26 -4.55
C ALA A 287 19.49 -10.41 -3.42
N ARG A 288 20.65 -10.98 -3.76
CA ARG A 288 21.83 -11.01 -2.88
C ARG A 288 22.86 -10.07 -3.45
N CYS A 289 23.33 -9.13 -2.64
CA CYS A 289 24.42 -8.25 -3.03
C CYS A 289 25.70 -9.07 -3.25
N ASN A 290 26.37 -8.89 -4.38
CA ASN A 290 27.54 -9.69 -4.78
C ASN A 290 28.70 -9.54 -3.78
N ASP A 291 28.88 -8.35 -3.21
CA ASP A 291 30.03 -8.03 -2.36
C ASP A 291 29.83 -8.43 -0.89
N THR A 292 28.62 -8.30 -0.35
CA THR A 292 28.33 -8.53 1.08
C THR A 292 27.47 -9.75 1.34
N ASN A 293 26.88 -10.34 0.30
CA ASN A 293 25.86 -11.39 0.40
C ASN A 293 24.63 -11.00 1.24
N GLU A 294 24.45 -9.72 1.51
CA GLU A 294 23.28 -9.18 2.19
C GLU A 294 22.06 -9.13 1.26
N CYS A 295 20.87 -9.07 1.85
CA CYS A 295 19.65 -8.89 1.08
C CYS A 295 19.59 -7.48 0.49
N CYS A 296 19.42 -7.37 -0.82
CA CYS A 296 19.21 -6.10 -1.51
C CYS A 296 18.00 -6.16 -2.44
N PRO A 297 17.33 -5.03 -2.69
CA PRO A 297 16.21 -4.96 -3.62
C PRO A 297 16.62 -5.40 -5.03
N ASN A 298 15.69 -6.02 -5.77
CA ASN A 298 15.83 -6.21 -7.20
C ASN A 298 15.52 -4.89 -7.89
N ILE A 299 16.43 -4.41 -8.75
CA ILE A 299 16.24 -3.16 -9.49
C ILE A 299 15.67 -3.47 -10.88
N LEU A 300 14.48 -2.93 -11.15
CA LEU A 300 13.85 -3.01 -12.46
C LEU A 300 14.14 -1.73 -13.26
N TYR A 301 14.51 -1.91 -14.52
CA TYR A 301 14.75 -0.82 -15.46
C TYR A 301 13.60 -0.70 -16.44
N MET A 302 13.25 0.53 -16.81
CA MET A 302 12.29 0.79 -17.89
C MET A 302 12.90 0.37 -19.21
N ASP A 303 12.14 -0.29 -20.07
CA ASP A 303 12.51 -0.47 -21.46
C ASP A 303 12.49 0.88 -22.21
N LYS A 304 12.93 0.89 -23.47
CA LYS A 304 13.04 2.13 -24.25
C LYS A 304 11.70 2.85 -24.42
N ASP A 305 10.62 2.10 -24.59
CA ASP A 305 9.30 2.67 -24.84
C ASP A 305 8.71 3.25 -23.56
N ALA A 306 8.78 2.49 -22.46
CA ALA A 306 8.36 2.96 -21.13
C ALA A 306 9.17 4.18 -20.69
N HIS A 307 10.49 4.18 -20.91
CA HIS A 307 11.37 5.30 -20.62
C HIS A 307 10.96 6.54 -21.42
N SER A 308 10.77 6.41 -22.74
CA SER A 308 10.37 7.53 -23.59
C SER A 308 9.01 8.11 -23.21
N LEU A 309 8.03 7.25 -22.88
CA LEU A 309 6.71 7.69 -22.42
C LEU A 309 6.78 8.42 -21.08
N PHE A 310 7.51 7.85 -20.10
CA PHE A 310 7.63 8.42 -18.77
C PHE A 310 8.36 9.78 -18.80
N PHE A 311 9.50 9.87 -19.49
CA PHE A 311 10.25 11.11 -19.59
C PHE A 311 9.53 12.18 -20.41
N GLY A 312 8.86 11.78 -21.51
CA GLY A 312 8.02 12.70 -22.27
C GLY A 312 6.86 13.26 -21.46
N TRP A 313 6.22 12.43 -20.63
CA TRP A 313 5.18 12.86 -19.70
C TRP A 313 5.74 13.77 -18.59
N TRP A 314 6.88 13.39 -17.99
CA TRP A 314 7.58 14.20 -16.99
C TRP A 314 7.90 15.60 -17.50
N ASN A 315 8.53 15.70 -18.69
CA ASN A 315 8.94 16.99 -19.27
C ASN A 315 7.73 17.89 -19.57
N ARG A 316 6.62 17.32 -20.07
CA ARG A 316 5.38 18.10 -20.24
C ARG A 316 4.83 18.64 -18.91
N ASN A 317 4.96 17.89 -17.82
CA ASN A 317 4.58 18.39 -16.49
C ASN A 317 5.51 19.52 -16.02
N VAL A 318 6.80 19.40 -16.27
CA VAL A 318 7.76 20.47 -15.96
C VAL A 318 7.45 21.75 -16.77
N ASP A 319 7.17 21.59 -18.08
CA ASP A 319 6.78 22.74 -18.92
C ASP A 319 5.49 23.40 -18.41
N ALA A 320 4.51 22.58 -18.00
CA ALA A 320 3.24 23.08 -17.43
C ALA A 320 3.45 23.81 -16.10
N ILE A 321 4.33 23.31 -15.23
CA ILE A 321 4.70 23.96 -13.97
C ILE A 321 5.39 25.31 -14.24
N ASN A 322 6.39 25.31 -15.11
CA ASN A 322 7.14 26.52 -15.44
C ASN A 322 6.29 27.60 -16.10
N ALA A 323 5.12 27.25 -16.63
CA ALA A 323 4.16 28.19 -17.20
C ALA A 323 3.18 28.78 -16.15
N ILE A 324 3.17 28.25 -14.91
CA ILE A 324 2.36 28.78 -13.81
C ILE A 324 3.19 29.86 -13.10
N GLU A 325 2.66 31.05 -13.03
CA GLU A 325 3.28 32.16 -12.29
C GLU A 325 2.84 32.05 -10.81
N ASP A 326 3.79 31.91 -9.89
CA ASP A 326 3.67 32.08 -8.44
C ASP A 326 2.66 31.17 -7.67
N ASP A 327 2.57 29.86 -8.04
CA ASP A 327 1.80 28.89 -7.23
C ASP A 327 2.69 27.73 -6.78
N GLU A 328 3.49 27.94 -5.73
CA GLU A 328 4.41 26.95 -5.13
C GLU A 328 3.70 25.65 -4.71
N ASP A 329 2.42 25.73 -4.31
CA ASP A 329 1.63 24.55 -3.88
C ASP A 329 1.34 23.62 -5.05
N VAL A 330 1.00 24.19 -6.22
CA VAL A 330 0.75 23.39 -7.44
C VAL A 330 2.03 22.76 -7.92
N GLU A 331 3.14 23.47 -7.95
CA GLU A 331 4.46 22.94 -8.34
C GLU A 331 4.86 21.73 -7.50
N THR A 332 4.82 21.91 -6.18
CA THR A 332 5.19 20.85 -5.23
C THR A 332 4.33 19.60 -5.43
N ARG A 333 3.03 19.77 -5.61
CA ARG A 333 2.07 18.67 -5.78
C ARG A 333 2.32 17.89 -7.07
N VAL A 334 2.50 18.58 -8.18
CA VAL A 334 2.77 17.94 -9.48
C VAL A 334 4.10 17.18 -9.45
N MET A 335 5.13 17.72 -8.83
CA MET A 335 6.43 17.03 -8.69
C MET A 335 6.33 15.76 -7.85
N LYS A 336 5.47 15.73 -6.83
CA LYS A 336 5.22 14.50 -6.04
C LYS A 336 4.42 13.46 -6.82
N HIS A 337 3.50 13.87 -7.70
CA HIS A 337 2.78 12.96 -8.60
C HIS A 337 3.72 12.16 -9.49
N ASN A 338 4.81 12.74 -9.94
CA ASN A 338 5.82 12.05 -10.75
C ASN A 338 6.37 10.80 -10.03
N THR A 339 6.62 10.90 -8.73
CA THR A 339 7.06 9.74 -7.92
C THR A 339 5.96 8.68 -7.82
N HIS A 340 4.70 9.09 -7.65
CA HIS A 340 3.58 8.15 -7.62
C HIS A 340 3.43 7.36 -8.92
N VAL A 341 3.62 8.00 -10.08
CA VAL A 341 3.54 7.33 -11.38
C VAL A 341 4.60 6.23 -11.50
N ALA A 342 5.85 6.50 -11.11
CA ALA A 342 6.90 5.48 -11.10
C ALA A 342 6.57 4.30 -10.16
N ARG A 343 6.06 4.58 -8.96
CA ARG A 343 5.64 3.58 -7.97
C ARG A 343 4.46 2.74 -8.44
N ILE A 344 3.46 3.37 -9.04
CA ILE A 344 2.30 2.68 -9.61
C ILE A 344 2.72 1.81 -10.81
N ALA A 345 3.60 2.30 -11.67
CA ALA A 345 4.13 1.51 -12.79
C ALA A 345 4.85 0.24 -12.30
N LEU A 346 5.66 0.34 -11.24
CA LEU A 346 6.28 -0.82 -10.59
C LEU A 346 5.24 -1.81 -10.09
N LEU A 347 4.18 -1.34 -9.43
CA LEU A 347 3.11 -2.19 -8.91
C LEU A 347 2.31 -2.87 -10.02
N LEU A 348 1.96 -2.15 -11.07
CA LEU A 348 1.25 -2.71 -12.22
C LEU A 348 2.10 -3.79 -12.92
N GLN A 349 3.40 -3.58 -13.02
CA GLN A 349 4.31 -4.58 -13.56
C GLN A 349 4.42 -5.81 -12.65
N ALA A 350 4.50 -5.65 -11.33
CA ALA A 350 4.49 -6.75 -10.37
C ALA A 350 3.19 -7.56 -10.45
N LEU A 351 2.04 -6.89 -10.54
CA LEU A 351 0.74 -7.51 -10.76
C LEU A 351 0.69 -8.27 -12.09
N ARG A 352 1.23 -7.69 -13.18
CA ARG A 352 1.31 -8.35 -14.49
C ARG A 352 2.14 -9.62 -14.42
N LEU A 353 3.32 -9.58 -13.80
CA LEU A 353 4.21 -10.73 -13.68
C LEU A 353 3.60 -11.83 -12.80
N SER A 354 2.91 -11.50 -11.71
CA SER A 354 2.23 -12.46 -10.85
C SER A 354 1.10 -13.22 -11.56
N LEU A 355 0.57 -12.68 -12.66
CA LEU A 355 -0.50 -13.27 -13.47
C LEU A 355 -0.02 -14.17 -14.61
N ILE A 356 1.26 -14.07 -15.02
CA ILE A 356 1.80 -14.85 -16.13
C ILE A 356 1.96 -16.33 -15.76
N HIS A 357 2.12 -16.65 -14.49
CA HIS A 357 2.36 -18.01 -13.98
C HIS A 357 1.11 -18.67 -13.40
N ILE A 358 -0.09 -18.21 -13.77
CA ILE A 358 -1.37 -18.84 -13.40
C ILE A 358 -1.89 -19.69 -14.55
#